data_38097752797896e1829cc816c57a2e3e
#
_entry.id   38097752797896e1829cc816c57a2e3e
#
_cell.length_a   1.000
_cell.length_b   1.000
_cell.length_c   1.000
_cell.angle_alpha   90.00
_cell.angle_beta   90.00
_cell.angle_gamma   90.00
#
_symmetry.space_group_name_H-M   'P 1'
#
loop_
_entity.id
_entity.type
_entity.pdbx_description
1 polymer ?
#
loop_
_entity_poly.entity_id
_entity_poly.type
_entity_poly.pdbx_seq_one_letter_code
_entity_poly.pdbx_strand_id
1 'polypeptide(L)'
;AYYTENSDTFVSQGLDREGEKKIDVRHILIQPENGVKDDDGNTTYSEEDWEAARVKAQQILDDWLAGEATEDTFAEAAAANSVDSSASNGGLYSNVSQGDMTDEFDAWCFDDSRQTGDYGLVRTRYGYHVMFFSGLSWYNTAKSALLSQKSNNFVDNAIGQFEMTYDLNKLAIAGVQLGNATE
;
A
#
# COMPACT_ATOMS: atom_id res chain seq x y z
N ALA A 1 -13.03 10.79 16.21
CA ALA A 1 -12.28 11.74 17.04
C ALA A 1 -11.09 12.32 16.26
N TYR A 2 -10.00 11.57 15.98
CA TYR A 2 -8.77 12.11 15.38
C TYR A 2 -8.98 12.83 14.03
N TYR A 3 -9.74 12.23 13.10
CA TYR A 3 -10.09 12.90 11.83
C TYR A 3 -10.83 14.22 12.07
N THR A 4 -11.81 14.23 12.95
CA THR A 4 -12.63 15.43 13.23
C THR A 4 -11.79 16.57 13.83
N GLU A 5 -10.82 16.24 14.66
CA GLU A 5 -9.88 17.22 15.28
C GLU A 5 -8.86 17.79 14.29
N ASN A 6 -8.60 17.08 13.17
CA ASN A 6 -7.62 17.44 12.15
C ASN A 6 -8.25 17.59 10.75
N SER A 7 -9.57 17.79 10.67
CA SER A 7 -10.32 17.77 9.41
C SER A 7 -9.75 18.74 8.35
N ASP A 8 -9.40 19.96 8.73
CA ASP A 8 -8.88 20.96 7.80
C ASP A 8 -7.60 20.48 7.09
N THR A 9 -6.73 19.76 7.83
CA THR A 9 -5.52 19.17 7.27
C THR A 9 -5.86 18.09 6.24
N PHE A 10 -6.79 17.19 6.56
CA PHE A 10 -7.20 16.12 5.64
C PHE A 10 -7.91 16.67 4.41
N VAL A 11 -8.82 17.64 4.59
CA VAL A 11 -9.52 18.32 3.48
C VAL A 11 -8.52 19.02 2.55
N SER A 12 -7.50 19.71 3.09
CA SER A 12 -6.46 20.35 2.28
C SER A 12 -5.61 19.36 1.47
N GLN A 13 -5.55 18.10 1.89
CA GLN A 13 -4.91 16.99 1.19
C GLN A 13 -5.85 16.27 0.21
N GLY A 14 -7.08 16.75 0.01
CA GLY A 14 -8.08 16.09 -0.83
C GLY A 14 -8.67 14.81 -0.22
N LEU A 15 -8.60 14.67 1.10
CA LEU A 15 -9.08 13.53 1.88
C LEU A 15 -10.31 13.91 2.71
N ASP A 16 -11.26 14.61 2.08
CA ASP A 16 -12.52 14.97 2.71
C ASP A 16 -13.39 13.73 2.87
N ARG A 17 -13.81 13.47 4.10
CA ARG A 17 -14.69 12.36 4.44
C ARG A 17 -16.09 12.48 3.82
N GLU A 18 -16.58 13.72 3.69
CA GLU A 18 -17.89 14.04 3.14
C GLU A 18 -17.79 14.45 1.65
N GLY A 19 -16.60 14.47 1.10
CA GLY A 19 -16.31 14.82 -0.28
C GLY A 19 -16.37 13.62 -1.24
N GLU A 20 -15.63 13.70 -2.33
CA GLU A 20 -15.51 12.61 -3.28
C GLU A 20 -14.96 11.34 -2.62
N LYS A 21 -15.60 10.20 -2.89
CA LYS A 21 -15.15 8.88 -2.40
C LYS A 21 -13.82 8.53 -3.05
N LYS A 22 -12.76 8.48 -2.25
CA LYS A 22 -11.43 8.00 -2.66
C LYS A 22 -11.07 6.75 -1.87
N ILE A 23 -10.45 5.81 -2.57
CA ILE A 23 -10.11 4.50 -2.01
C ILE A 23 -8.63 4.19 -2.15
N ASP A 24 -8.17 3.29 -1.30
CA ASP A 24 -6.88 2.62 -1.44
C ASP A 24 -7.15 1.16 -1.79
N VAL A 25 -6.39 0.65 -2.75
CA VAL A 25 -6.51 -0.73 -3.23
C VAL A 25 -5.12 -1.29 -3.54
N ARG A 26 -4.90 -2.56 -3.22
CA ARG A 26 -3.74 -3.29 -3.73
C ARG A 26 -4.17 -4.21 -4.84
N HIS A 27 -3.29 -4.42 -5.81
CA HIS A 27 -3.54 -5.39 -6.87
C HIS A 27 -2.27 -6.09 -7.33
N ILE A 28 -2.46 -7.27 -7.89
CA ILE A 28 -1.41 -8.07 -8.54
C ILE A 28 -1.85 -8.24 -9.99
N LEU A 29 -1.12 -7.66 -10.92
CA LEU A 29 -1.41 -7.80 -12.34
C LEU A 29 -0.66 -9.01 -12.91
N ILE A 30 -1.42 -9.93 -13.50
CA ILE A 30 -0.92 -11.06 -14.28
C ILE A 30 -1.34 -10.87 -15.73
N GLN A 31 -0.38 -10.57 -16.59
CA GLN A 31 -0.62 -10.42 -18.02
C GLN A 31 -0.60 -11.78 -18.70
N PRO A 32 -1.42 -11.99 -19.77
CA PRO A 32 -1.25 -13.13 -20.66
C PRO A 32 0.14 -13.09 -21.32
N GLU A 33 0.71 -14.25 -21.58
CA GLU A 33 1.99 -14.40 -22.31
C GLU A 33 1.74 -14.63 -23.80
N ASN A 34 2.81 -14.65 -24.62
CA ASN A 34 2.78 -14.96 -26.06
C ASN A 34 1.92 -14.02 -26.91
N GLY A 35 1.78 -12.76 -26.51
CA GLY A 35 1.03 -11.78 -27.28
C GLY A 35 1.59 -11.56 -28.67
N VAL A 36 0.70 -11.48 -29.65
CA VAL A 36 1.03 -11.20 -31.05
C VAL A 36 0.57 -9.78 -31.39
N LYS A 37 1.42 -9.02 -32.08
CA LYS A 37 1.04 -7.70 -32.55
C LYS A 37 0.21 -7.81 -33.82
N ASP A 38 -0.92 -7.09 -33.83
CA ASP A 38 -1.72 -6.91 -35.05
C ASP A 38 -1.09 -5.82 -35.95
N ASP A 39 -1.71 -5.60 -37.13
CA ASP A 39 -1.24 -4.62 -38.11
C ASP A 39 -1.29 -3.18 -37.61
N ASP A 40 -2.11 -2.90 -36.60
CA ASP A 40 -2.24 -1.59 -35.94
C ASP A 40 -1.27 -1.43 -34.75
N GLY A 41 -0.49 -2.47 -34.43
CA GLY A 41 0.50 -2.49 -33.35
C GLY A 41 -0.07 -2.83 -31.97
N ASN A 42 -1.35 -3.20 -31.86
CA ASN A 42 -1.93 -3.66 -30.60
C ASN A 42 -1.50 -5.10 -30.34
N THR A 43 -1.31 -5.44 -29.08
CA THR A 43 -1.01 -6.81 -28.67
C THR A 43 -2.29 -7.57 -28.42
N THR A 44 -2.47 -8.67 -29.11
CA THR A 44 -3.57 -9.62 -28.97
C THR A 44 -3.06 -10.93 -28.37
N TYR A 45 -3.91 -11.61 -27.61
CA TYR A 45 -3.60 -12.86 -26.94
C TYR A 45 -4.64 -13.91 -27.27
N SER A 46 -4.22 -15.16 -27.32
CA SER A 46 -5.15 -16.29 -27.51
C SER A 46 -6.00 -16.52 -26.25
N GLU A 47 -7.13 -17.19 -26.37
CA GLU A 47 -7.94 -17.61 -25.22
C GLU A 47 -7.17 -18.56 -24.30
N GLU A 48 -6.23 -19.33 -24.82
CA GLU A 48 -5.34 -20.20 -24.02
C GLU A 48 -4.40 -19.37 -23.16
N ASP A 49 -3.82 -18.28 -23.68
CA ASP A 49 -2.96 -17.37 -22.92
C ASP A 49 -3.74 -16.62 -21.84
N TRP A 50 -4.96 -16.21 -22.15
CA TRP A 50 -5.87 -15.59 -21.17
C TRP A 50 -6.24 -16.57 -20.06
N GLU A 51 -6.54 -17.83 -20.40
CA GLU A 51 -6.85 -18.85 -19.39
C GLU A 51 -5.62 -19.19 -18.52
N ALA A 52 -4.44 -19.25 -19.10
CA ALA A 52 -3.19 -19.44 -18.37
C ALA A 52 -2.95 -18.28 -17.34
N ALA A 53 -3.17 -17.04 -17.77
CA ALA A 53 -3.08 -15.88 -16.88
C ALA A 53 -4.13 -15.94 -15.76
N ARG A 54 -5.37 -16.36 -16.07
CA ARG A 54 -6.44 -16.54 -15.08
C ARG A 54 -6.06 -17.59 -14.04
N VAL A 55 -5.58 -18.76 -14.49
CA VAL A 55 -5.17 -19.84 -13.57
C VAL A 55 -4.02 -19.40 -12.67
N LYS A 56 -3.03 -18.67 -13.22
CA LYS A 56 -1.92 -18.14 -12.44
C LYS A 56 -2.40 -17.12 -11.38
N ALA A 57 -3.29 -16.21 -11.77
CA ALA A 57 -3.87 -15.23 -10.85
C ALA A 57 -4.70 -15.90 -9.74
N GLN A 58 -5.48 -16.92 -10.09
CA GLN A 58 -6.24 -17.71 -9.11
C GLN A 58 -5.30 -18.45 -8.15
N GLN A 59 -4.24 -19.07 -8.65
CA GLN A 59 -3.27 -19.75 -7.79
C GLN A 59 -2.63 -18.81 -6.77
N ILE A 60 -2.26 -17.59 -7.19
CA ILE A 60 -1.70 -16.58 -6.26
C ILE A 60 -2.72 -16.21 -5.19
N LEU A 61 -3.99 -16.04 -5.57
CA LEU A 61 -5.06 -15.76 -4.62
C LEU A 61 -5.26 -16.92 -3.63
N ASP A 62 -5.28 -18.14 -4.12
CA ASP A 62 -5.47 -19.34 -3.30
C ASP A 62 -4.29 -19.55 -2.34
N ASP A 63 -3.06 -19.32 -2.79
CA ASP A 63 -1.85 -19.42 -1.98
C ASP A 63 -1.85 -18.35 -0.87
N TRP A 64 -2.24 -17.12 -1.19
CA TRP A 64 -2.39 -16.07 -0.18
C TRP A 64 -3.46 -16.41 0.85
N LEU A 65 -4.63 -16.93 0.42
CA LEU A 65 -5.72 -17.36 1.30
C LEU A 65 -5.36 -18.56 2.18
N ALA A 66 -4.46 -19.43 1.71
CA ALA A 66 -3.97 -20.55 2.49
C ALA A 66 -2.97 -20.13 3.58
N GLY A 67 -2.42 -18.92 3.51
CA GLY A 67 -1.52 -18.34 4.49
C GLY A 67 -2.24 -17.49 5.55
N GLU A 68 -1.61 -16.39 5.98
CA GLU A 68 -2.19 -15.48 6.98
C GLU A 68 -3.30 -14.59 6.42
N ALA A 69 -3.39 -14.45 5.11
CA ALA A 69 -4.38 -13.68 4.37
C ALA A 69 -4.54 -12.22 4.90
N THR A 70 -3.43 -11.57 5.21
CA THR A 70 -3.38 -10.18 5.67
C THR A 70 -3.03 -9.23 4.53
N GLU A 71 -3.26 -7.92 4.71
CA GLU A 71 -2.83 -6.91 3.74
C GLU A 71 -1.31 -6.89 3.56
N ASP A 72 -0.54 -7.13 4.62
CA ASP A 72 0.92 -7.16 4.55
C ASP A 72 1.41 -8.35 3.71
N THR A 73 0.85 -9.55 3.91
CA THR A 73 1.19 -10.72 3.09
C THR A 73 0.69 -10.58 1.65
N PHE A 74 -0.40 -9.85 1.40
CA PHE A 74 -0.82 -9.50 0.05
C PHE A 74 0.19 -8.57 -0.63
N ALA A 75 0.73 -7.59 0.09
CA ALA A 75 1.76 -6.70 -0.42
C ALA A 75 3.05 -7.46 -0.79
N GLU A 76 3.45 -8.45 0.00
CA GLU A 76 4.56 -9.35 -0.31
C GLU A 76 4.28 -10.16 -1.58
N ALA A 77 3.08 -10.72 -1.71
CA ALA A 77 2.66 -11.46 -2.91
C ALA A 77 2.66 -10.55 -4.15
N ALA A 78 2.23 -9.29 -4.01
CA ALA A 78 2.26 -8.33 -5.10
C ALA A 78 3.68 -7.99 -5.53
N ALA A 79 4.59 -7.75 -4.59
CA ALA A 79 5.99 -7.50 -4.88
C ALA A 79 6.68 -8.66 -5.60
N ALA A 80 6.26 -9.90 -5.31
CA ALA A 80 6.85 -11.11 -5.89
C ALA A 80 6.27 -11.49 -7.26
N ASN A 81 5.00 -11.16 -7.54
CA ASN A 81 4.29 -11.74 -8.69
C ASN A 81 3.73 -10.72 -9.67
N SER A 82 3.52 -9.47 -9.27
CA SER A 82 2.87 -8.47 -10.12
C SER A 82 3.82 -7.96 -11.20
N VAL A 83 3.32 -7.80 -12.42
CA VAL A 83 4.05 -7.11 -13.50
C VAL A 83 3.71 -5.62 -13.57
N ASP A 84 2.82 -5.13 -12.70
CA ASP A 84 2.50 -3.72 -12.60
C ASP A 84 3.61 -2.92 -11.91
N SER A 85 3.74 -1.63 -12.25
CA SER A 85 4.75 -0.74 -11.67
C SER A 85 4.58 -0.54 -10.15
N SER A 86 3.36 -0.69 -9.63
CA SER A 86 3.07 -0.64 -8.20
C SER A 86 3.61 -1.84 -7.42
N ALA A 87 4.09 -2.90 -8.07
CA ALA A 87 4.67 -4.08 -7.43
C ALA A 87 5.72 -3.72 -6.38
N SER A 88 6.61 -2.76 -6.68
CA SER A 88 7.65 -2.27 -5.76
C SER A 88 7.10 -1.62 -4.48
N ASN A 89 5.83 -1.21 -4.50
CA ASN A 89 5.08 -0.67 -3.35
C ASN A 89 4.00 -1.65 -2.86
N GLY A 90 4.20 -2.94 -3.07
CA GLY A 90 3.25 -3.99 -2.67
C GLY A 90 1.90 -3.89 -3.39
N GLY A 91 1.89 -3.45 -4.64
CA GLY A 91 0.69 -3.34 -5.47
C GLY A 91 -0.27 -2.21 -5.07
N LEU A 92 0.15 -1.24 -4.24
CA LEU A 92 -0.73 -0.21 -3.68
C LEU A 92 -0.97 0.93 -4.66
N TYR A 93 -2.23 1.21 -4.93
CA TYR A 93 -2.74 2.48 -5.44
C TYR A 93 -3.52 3.21 -4.35
N SER A 94 -3.12 4.44 -4.06
CA SER A 94 -3.73 5.28 -3.03
C SER A 94 -4.46 6.47 -3.64
N ASN A 95 -5.51 6.94 -2.97
CA ASN A 95 -6.30 8.09 -3.41
C ASN A 95 -6.93 7.93 -4.79
N VAL A 96 -7.34 6.71 -5.13
CA VAL A 96 -8.01 6.42 -6.39
C VAL A 96 -9.43 6.99 -6.36
N SER A 97 -9.74 7.81 -7.36
CA SER A 97 -11.10 8.31 -7.64
C SER A 97 -11.79 7.42 -8.67
N GLN A 98 -13.12 7.44 -8.67
CA GLN A 98 -13.88 6.74 -9.70
C GLN A 98 -13.59 7.34 -11.08
N GLY A 99 -13.26 6.52 -12.06
CA GLY A 99 -12.86 6.93 -13.42
C GLY A 99 -11.35 6.99 -13.65
N ASP A 100 -10.53 6.79 -12.60
CA ASP A 100 -9.07 6.78 -12.75
C ASP A 100 -8.54 5.50 -13.39
N MET A 101 -9.31 4.39 -13.27
CA MET A 101 -8.89 3.06 -13.70
C MET A 101 -9.74 2.56 -14.89
N THR A 102 -9.54 1.31 -15.32
CA THR A 102 -10.43 0.69 -16.30
C THR A 102 -11.81 0.42 -15.70
N ASP A 103 -12.84 0.39 -16.55
CA ASP A 103 -14.23 0.25 -16.11
C ASP A 103 -14.45 -0.96 -15.20
N GLU A 104 -13.81 -2.09 -15.49
CA GLU A 104 -13.94 -3.32 -14.71
C GLU A 104 -13.24 -3.23 -13.35
N PHE A 105 -12.09 -2.55 -13.29
CA PHE A 105 -11.34 -2.30 -12.06
C PHE A 105 -12.12 -1.34 -11.18
N ASP A 106 -12.61 -0.25 -11.74
CA ASP A 106 -13.44 0.75 -11.06
C ASP A 106 -14.73 0.13 -10.53
N ALA A 107 -15.45 -0.63 -11.35
CA ALA A 107 -16.69 -1.28 -10.95
C ALA A 107 -16.47 -2.19 -9.73
N TRP A 108 -15.35 -2.88 -9.68
CA TRP A 108 -15.02 -3.70 -8.51
C TRP A 108 -14.69 -2.84 -7.27
N CYS A 109 -13.89 -1.79 -7.42
CA CYS A 109 -13.45 -0.96 -6.31
C CYS A 109 -14.56 -0.10 -5.70
N PHE A 110 -15.46 0.41 -6.55
CA PHE A 110 -16.49 1.37 -6.15
C PHE A 110 -17.87 0.75 -5.94
N ASP A 111 -17.97 -0.59 -5.95
CA ASP A 111 -19.18 -1.28 -5.51
C ASP A 111 -19.55 -0.85 -4.09
N ASP A 112 -20.83 -0.48 -3.88
CA ASP A 112 -21.31 0.06 -2.59
C ASP A 112 -21.26 -0.97 -1.44
N SER A 113 -21.21 -2.25 -1.76
CA SER A 113 -21.07 -3.33 -0.78
C SER A 113 -19.62 -3.59 -0.36
N ARG A 114 -18.64 -2.97 -1.03
CA ARG A 114 -17.22 -3.23 -0.81
C ARG A 114 -16.77 -2.84 0.59
N GLN A 115 -16.09 -3.76 1.26
CA GLN A 115 -15.56 -3.58 2.60
C GLN A 115 -14.04 -3.75 2.63
N THR A 116 -13.39 -3.06 3.57
CA THR A 116 -11.95 -3.23 3.81
C THR A 116 -11.63 -4.70 4.10
N GLY A 117 -10.65 -5.22 3.37
CA GLY A 117 -10.26 -6.64 3.43
C GLY A 117 -10.93 -7.50 2.35
N ASP A 118 -11.88 -6.97 1.56
CA ASP A 118 -12.43 -7.70 0.42
C ASP A 118 -11.36 -7.95 -0.63
N TYR A 119 -11.44 -9.10 -1.27
CA TYR A 119 -10.54 -9.54 -2.33
C TYR A 119 -11.29 -10.20 -3.48
N GLY A 120 -10.64 -10.34 -4.62
CA GLY A 120 -11.24 -10.99 -5.78
C GLY A 120 -10.36 -10.96 -7.02
N LEU A 121 -10.89 -11.49 -8.12
CA LEU A 121 -10.25 -11.44 -9.43
C LEU A 121 -11.04 -10.53 -10.36
N VAL A 122 -10.34 -9.67 -11.06
CA VAL A 122 -10.90 -8.78 -12.09
C VAL A 122 -10.11 -8.98 -13.40
N ARG A 123 -10.81 -9.20 -14.50
CA ARG A 123 -10.22 -9.20 -15.84
C ARG A 123 -10.36 -7.80 -16.43
N THR A 124 -9.27 -7.24 -16.91
CA THR A 124 -9.24 -6.02 -17.71
C THR A 124 -8.54 -6.28 -19.05
N ARG A 125 -8.44 -5.27 -19.89
CA ARG A 125 -7.64 -5.36 -21.13
C ARG A 125 -6.15 -5.61 -20.90
N TYR A 126 -5.65 -5.35 -19.70
CA TYR A 126 -4.23 -5.51 -19.33
C TYR A 126 -3.88 -6.90 -18.82
N GLY A 127 -4.84 -7.65 -18.31
CA GLY A 127 -4.63 -8.95 -17.70
C GLY A 127 -5.66 -9.27 -16.63
N TYR A 128 -5.34 -10.24 -15.80
CA TYR A 128 -6.07 -10.53 -14.58
C TYR A 128 -5.43 -9.82 -13.40
N HIS A 129 -6.26 -9.15 -12.62
CA HIS A 129 -5.87 -8.50 -11.38
C HIS A 129 -6.38 -9.32 -10.20
N VAL A 130 -5.48 -9.76 -9.32
CA VAL A 130 -5.87 -10.14 -7.97
C VAL A 130 -6.03 -8.85 -7.19
N MET A 131 -7.17 -8.62 -6.60
CA MET A 131 -7.55 -7.37 -5.93
C MET A 131 -7.63 -7.56 -4.43
N PHE A 132 -7.21 -6.53 -3.67
CA PHE A 132 -7.43 -6.42 -2.23
C PHE A 132 -7.84 -4.99 -1.89
N PHE A 133 -9.01 -4.82 -1.30
CA PHE A 133 -9.55 -3.50 -0.96
C PHE A 133 -8.99 -3.03 0.40
N SER A 134 -8.08 -2.07 0.37
CA SER A 134 -7.46 -1.52 1.58
C SER A 134 -8.38 -0.52 2.33
N GLY A 135 -9.42 0.00 1.65
CA GLY A 135 -10.44 0.82 2.28
C GLY A 135 -10.51 2.26 1.79
N LEU A 136 -11.12 3.13 2.58
CA LEU A 136 -11.25 4.55 2.25
C LEU A 136 -9.96 5.30 2.58
N SER A 137 -9.44 6.08 1.63
CA SER A 137 -8.16 6.76 1.73
C SER A 137 -8.08 7.72 2.93
N TRP A 138 -9.15 8.50 3.18
CA TRP A 138 -9.19 9.38 4.35
C TRP A 138 -9.06 8.62 5.67
N TYR A 139 -9.68 7.43 5.77
CA TYR A 139 -9.62 6.61 6.97
C TYR A 139 -8.22 6.00 7.19
N ASN A 140 -7.62 5.46 6.14
CA ASN A 140 -6.29 4.86 6.18
C ASN A 140 -5.23 5.90 6.57
N THR A 141 -5.30 7.09 5.97
CA THR A 141 -4.40 8.20 6.29
C THR A 141 -4.58 8.68 7.73
N ALA A 142 -5.82 8.86 8.19
CA ALA A 142 -6.11 9.26 9.57
C ALA A 142 -5.66 8.20 10.58
N LYS A 143 -5.84 6.93 10.27
CA LYS A 143 -5.37 5.80 11.10
C LYS A 143 -3.85 5.79 11.20
N SER A 144 -3.14 5.92 10.08
CA SER A 144 -1.68 5.93 10.03
C SER A 144 -1.10 7.12 10.79
N ALA A 145 -1.66 8.32 10.62
CA ALA A 145 -1.25 9.52 11.33
C ALA A 145 -1.45 9.38 12.85
N LEU A 146 -2.59 8.84 13.28
CA LEU A 146 -2.85 8.58 14.70
C LEU A 146 -1.89 7.55 15.31
N LEU A 147 -1.58 6.49 14.58
CA LEU A 147 -0.61 5.47 15.04
C LEU A 147 0.79 6.07 15.17
N SER A 148 1.23 6.88 14.21
CA SER A 148 2.51 7.58 14.26
C SER A 148 2.59 8.54 15.47
N GLN A 149 1.53 9.32 15.70
CA GLN A 149 1.46 10.22 16.85
C GLN A 149 1.56 9.46 18.17
N LYS A 150 0.82 8.34 18.31
CA LYS A 150 0.87 7.52 19.51
C LYS A 150 2.24 6.88 19.73
N SER A 151 2.88 6.41 18.66
CA SER A 151 4.23 5.84 18.73
C SER A 151 5.25 6.88 19.17
N ASN A 152 5.23 8.09 18.59
CA ASN A 152 6.13 9.17 18.99
C ASN A 152 5.92 9.56 20.44
N ASN A 153 4.67 9.75 20.88
CA ASN A 153 4.37 10.06 22.27
C ASN A 153 4.84 8.97 23.24
N PHE A 154 4.75 7.70 22.85
CA PHE A 154 5.28 6.60 23.66
C PHE A 154 6.80 6.66 23.78
N VAL A 155 7.51 6.88 22.67
CA VAL A 155 8.97 7.01 22.64
C VAL A 155 9.42 8.22 23.48
N ASP A 156 8.81 9.39 23.30
CA ASP A 156 9.13 10.62 24.03
C ASP A 156 8.93 10.44 25.56
N ASN A 157 7.82 9.81 25.95
CA ASN A 157 7.55 9.49 27.34
C ASN A 157 8.55 8.48 27.92
N ALA A 158 8.95 7.46 27.13
CA ALA A 158 9.93 6.49 27.55
C ALA A 158 11.31 7.14 27.73
N ILE A 159 11.75 7.97 26.77
CA ILE A 159 13.03 8.71 26.85
C ILE A 159 13.02 9.70 28.03
N GLY A 160 11.90 10.40 28.22
CA GLY A 160 11.76 11.39 29.32
C GLY A 160 11.83 10.76 30.73
N GLN A 161 11.68 9.44 30.85
CA GLN A 161 11.85 8.71 32.10
C GLN A 161 13.31 8.38 32.44
N PHE A 162 14.24 8.55 31.47
CA PHE A 162 15.64 8.26 31.63
C PHE A 162 16.44 9.58 31.72
N GLU A 163 16.91 9.95 32.90
CA GLU A 163 17.97 10.97 33.06
C GLU A 163 19.30 10.36 32.55
N MET A 164 19.72 10.80 31.36
CA MET A 164 21.07 10.48 30.89
C MET A 164 22.06 11.46 31.47
N THR A 165 22.79 11.04 32.51
CA THR A 165 23.95 11.77 33.02
C THR A 165 25.21 11.36 32.25
N TYR A 166 25.80 12.29 31.51
CA TYR A 166 27.08 12.05 30.81
C TYR A 166 28.24 12.47 31.73
N ASP A 167 29.08 11.52 32.09
CA ASP A 167 30.39 11.83 32.66
C ASP A 167 31.36 12.13 31.54
N LEU A 168 31.50 13.40 31.15
CA LEU A 168 32.35 13.85 30.08
C LEU A 168 33.82 13.47 30.28
N ASN A 169 34.26 13.17 31.52
CA ASN A 169 35.64 12.73 31.84
C ASN A 169 35.84 11.24 31.45
N LYS A 170 34.78 10.49 31.21
CA LYS A 170 34.83 9.08 30.81
C LYS A 170 34.49 8.86 29.32
N LEU A 171 34.22 9.92 28.57
CA LEU A 171 33.97 9.84 27.14
C LEU A 171 35.30 9.69 26.37
N ALA A 172 35.76 8.47 26.20
CA ALA A 172 36.88 8.15 25.31
C ALA A 172 36.34 7.94 23.90
N ILE A 173 36.43 8.94 23.03
CA ILE A 173 36.26 8.76 21.60
C ILE A 173 37.58 8.19 21.07
N ALA A 174 37.57 6.99 20.50
CA ALA A 174 38.75 6.35 19.95
C ALA A 174 39.48 7.31 18.99
N GLY A 175 40.68 7.77 19.35
CA GLY A 175 41.57 8.60 18.54
C GLY A 175 41.47 10.12 18.72
N VAL A 176 40.65 10.64 19.65
CA VAL A 176 40.60 12.06 19.93
C VAL A 176 40.93 12.29 21.42
N GLN A 177 42.10 12.84 21.71
CA GLN A 177 42.40 13.42 23.01
C GLN A 177 41.73 14.79 23.09
N LEU A 178 40.66 14.92 23.90
CA LEU A 178 40.15 16.23 24.28
C LEU A 178 41.18 16.87 25.17
N GLY A 179 41.82 17.94 24.71
CA GLY A 179 42.74 18.72 25.51
C GLY A 179 42.05 19.24 26.81
N ASN A 180 42.75 19.15 27.92
CA ASN A 180 42.30 19.72 29.19
C ASN A 180 41.91 21.18 28.97
N ALA A 181 40.63 21.52 29.18
CA ALA A 181 40.23 22.89 29.37
C ALA A 181 40.83 23.34 30.72
N THR A 182 41.97 24.02 30.67
CA THR A 182 42.46 24.81 31.80
C THR A 182 41.75 26.17 31.78
N GLU A 183 41.25 26.55 32.91
CA GLU A 183 40.54 27.77 33.36
C GLU A 183 40.77 29.03 32.54
#